data_8c7ebec22400635ec26bdfb0adcb6905
#
_entry.id   8c7ebec22400635ec26bdfb0adcb6905
#
_cell.length_a   1.000
_cell.length_b   1.000
_cell.length_c   1.000
_cell.angle_alpha   90.00
_cell.angle_beta   90.00
_cell.angle_gamma   90.00
#
_symmetry.space_group_name_H-M   'P 1'
#
loop_
_entity.id
_entity.type
_entity.pdbx_description
1 polymer ?
#
loop_
_entity_poly.entity_id
_entity_poly.type
_entity_poly.pdbx_seq_one_letter_code
_entity_poly.pdbx_strand_id
1 'polypeptide(L)'
;MNKSFLKFLTDFGPLVIFFYYYYDSGKDLRIAIPPFIIATILALIIVWVLEKRIPKVPLLSGILITLFGGLTIYFDNPVFIYIKPTIINILFGMALIFGKYFTNEPVLKKLMGKSVALTNEGWEILNKRWIYFFFGLAILNELVWRTQSEEFWVNFKVWGLLPITFIFTAFQIGLINKYKINE
;
A
#
# COMPACT_ATOMS: atom_id res chain seq x y z
N MET A 1 13.61 28.47 -14.30
CA MET A 1 12.29 27.85 -14.06
C MET A 1 12.07 27.80 -12.57
N ASN A 2 10.90 28.25 -12.08
CA ASN A 2 10.60 28.33 -10.65
C ASN A 2 10.58 26.91 -10.06
N LYS A 3 11.37 26.64 -9.01
CA LYS A 3 11.46 25.30 -8.38
C LYS A 3 10.10 24.76 -7.93
N SER A 4 9.20 25.66 -7.47
CA SER A 4 7.85 25.29 -7.06
C SER A 4 6.98 24.86 -8.23
N PHE A 5 7.12 25.50 -9.39
CA PHE A 5 6.40 25.13 -10.61
C PHE A 5 6.88 23.78 -11.16
N LEU A 6 8.20 23.56 -11.17
CA LEU A 6 8.76 22.27 -11.57
C LEU A 6 8.28 21.14 -10.68
N LYS A 7 8.29 21.35 -9.36
CA LYS A 7 7.79 20.36 -8.40
C LYS A 7 6.31 20.07 -8.63
N PHE A 8 5.49 21.08 -8.83
CA PHE A 8 4.07 20.90 -9.16
C PHE A 8 3.90 20.06 -10.45
N LEU A 9 4.68 20.33 -11.48
CA LEU A 9 4.61 19.61 -12.75
C LEU A 9 5.05 18.15 -12.63
N THR A 10 6.07 17.86 -11.82
CA THR A 10 6.54 16.50 -11.59
C THR A 10 5.63 15.70 -10.65
N ASP A 11 4.95 16.36 -9.72
CA ASP A 11 4.04 15.69 -8.77
C ASP A 11 2.65 15.43 -9.41
N PHE A 12 2.15 16.37 -10.21
CA PHE A 12 0.80 16.30 -10.78
C PHE A 12 0.76 15.98 -12.27
N GLY A 13 1.82 16.24 -13.02
CA GLY A 13 1.87 15.99 -14.47
C GLY A 13 1.50 14.56 -14.85
N PRO A 14 2.04 13.53 -14.21
CA PRO A 14 1.64 12.15 -14.49
C PRO A 14 0.15 11.89 -14.30
N LEU A 15 -0.47 12.48 -13.26
CA LEU A 15 -1.92 12.35 -13.02
C LEU A 15 -2.75 13.02 -14.12
N VAL A 16 -2.34 14.20 -14.60
CA VAL A 16 -3.01 14.88 -15.73
C VAL A 16 -2.96 14.00 -16.97
N ILE A 17 -1.81 13.41 -17.27
CA ILE A 17 -1.63 12.47 -18.40
C ILE A 17 -2.54 11.25 -18.23
N PHE A 18 -2.59 10.67 -17.02
CA PHE A 18 -3.48 9.56 -16.73
C PHE A 18 -4.94 9.89 -17.01
N PHE A 19 -5.44 11.00 -16.45
CA PHE A 19 -6.84 11.39 -16.65
C PHE A 19 -7.16 11.74 -18.08
N TYR A 20 -6.25 12.37 -18.81
CA TYR A 20 -6.43 12.65 -20.23
C TYR A 20 -6.68 11.34 -21.01
N TYR A 21 -5.77 10.38 -20.93
CA TYR A 21 -5.93 9.09 -21.62
C TYR A 21 -7.10 8.26 -21.09
N TYR A 22 -7.40 8.35 -19.80
CA TYR A 22 -8.52 7.65 -19.19
C TYR A 22 -9.86 8.13 -19.74
N TYR A 23 -10.06 9.44 -19.87
CA TYR A 23 -11.30 9.97 -20.42
C TYR A 23 -11.38 9.85 -21.94
N ASP A 24 -10.27 10.04 -22.64
CA ASP A 24 -10.20 9.92 -24.11
C ASP A 24 -10.48 8.49 -24.58
N SER A 25 -10.04 7.48 -23.83
CA SER A 25 -10.26 6.06 -24.12
C SER A 25 -11.64 5.50 -23.70
N GLY A 26 -12.57 6.35 -23.24
CA GLY A 26 -13.85 5.88 -22.73
C GLY A 26 -13.74 5.17 -21.37
N LYS A 27 -12.80 5.60 -20.53
CA LYS A 27 -12.50 5.09 -19.17
C LYS A 27 -11.81 3.73 -19.15
N ASP A 28 -11.04 3.41 -20.18
CA ASP A 28 -10.23 2.20 -20.23
C ASP A 28 -8.88 2.40 -19.51
N LEU A 29 -8.73 1.72 -18.37
CA LEU A 29 -7.50 1.75 -17.57
C LEU A 29 -6.30 1.15 -18.31
N ARG A 30 -6.50 0.20 -19.24
CA ARG A 30 -5.43 -0.44 -20.00
C ARG A 30 -4.71 0.56 -20.92
N ILE A 31 -5.45 1.53 -21.42
CA ILE A 31 -4.92 2.60 -22.29
C ILE A 31 -4.30 3.72 -21.45
N ALA A 32 -4.86 4.02 -20.28
CA ALA A 32 -4.41 5.12 -19.42
C ALA A 32 -3.16 4.81 -18.59
N ILE A 33 -2.98 3.56 -18.17
CA ILE A 33 -1.88 3.16 -17.28
C ILE A 33 -0.50 3.26 -17.92
N PRO A 34 -0.23 2.78 -19.16
CA PRO A 34 1.10 2.87 -19.76
C PRO A 34 1.64 4.31 -19.89
N PRO A 35 0.90 5.29 -20.43
CA PRO A 35 1.37 6.68 -20.48
C PRO A 35 1.61 7.28 -19.08
N PHE A 36 0.79 6.92 -18.10
CA PHE A 36 0.98 7.32 -16.72
C PHE A 36 2.31 6.80 -16.11
N ILE A 37 2.64 5.51 -16.34
CA ILE A 37 3.89 4.91 -15.89
C ILE A 37 5.08 5.63 -16.53
N ILE A 38 5.04 5.85 -17.85
CA ILE A 38 6.11 6.57 -18.58
C ILE A 38 6.28 7.98 -18.02
N ALA A 39 5.21 8.72 -17.85
CA ALA A 39 5.23 10.07 -17.29
C ALA A 39 5.79 10.10 -15.85
N THR A 40 5.44 9.12 -15.03
CA THR A 40 5.95 8.99 -13.66
C THR A 40 7.45 8.73 -13.65
N ILE A 41 7.95 7.82 -14.50
CA ILE A 41 9.38 7.54 -14.63
C ILE A 41 10.13 8.79 -15.07
N LEU A 42 9.62 9.50 -16.08
CA LEU A 42 10.22 10.75 -16.55
C LEU A 42 10.27 11.81 -15.46
N ALA A 43 9.18 11.99 -14.71
CA ALA A 43 9.11 12.90 -13.57
C ALA A 43 10.16 12.57 -12.50
N LEU A 44 10.33 11.29 -12.16
CA LEU A 44 11.34 10.82 -11.21
C LEU A 44 12.76 11.09 -11.70
N ILE A 45 13.04 10.85 -13.00
CA ILE A 45 14.33 11.14 -13.60
C ILE A 45 14.63 12.64 -13.56
N ILE A 46 13.66 13.48 -13.91
CA ILE A 46 13.81 14.94 -13.88
C ILE A 46 14.15 15.43 -12.47
N VAL A 47 13.40 14.97 -11.46
CA VAL A 47 13.66 15.34 -10.05
C VAL A 47 15.04 14.85 -9.60
N TRP A 48 15.41 13.62 -9.96
CA TRP A 48 16.72 13.06 -9.60
C TRP A 48 17.88 13.86 -10.23
N VAL A 49 17.77 14.23 -11.49
CA VAL A 49 18.80 15.02 -12.20
C VAL A 49 18.94 16.41 -11.62
N LEU A 50 17.81 17.07 -11.31
CA LEU A 50 17.80 18.47 -10.88
C LEU A 50 18.05 18.66 -9.38
N GLU A 51 17.50 17.78 -8.54
CA GLU A 51 17.61 17.91 -7.09
C GLU A 51 18.66 16.97 -6.47
N LYS A 52 19.23 16.05 -7.25
CA LYS A 52 20.20 15.01 -6.79
C LYS A 52 19.67 14.16 -5.63
N ARG A 53 18.35 14.12 -5.45
CA ARG A 53 17.67 13.30 -4.43
C ARG A 53 16.46 12.61 -5.06
N ILE A 54 16.18 11.41 -4.58
CA ILE A 54 14.99 10.66 -5.03
C ILE A 54 13.84 11.00 -4.07
N PRO A 55 12.73 11.59 -4.56
CA PRO A 55 11.56 11.86 -3.73
C PRO A 55 10.90 10.53 -3.35
N LYS A 56 10.92 10.21 -2.04
CA LYS A 56 10.47 8.90 -1.52
C LYS A 56 8.99 8.62 -1.81
N VAL A 57 8.13 9.64 -1.69
CA VAL A 57 6.68 9.48 -1.89
C VAL A 57 6.32 9.25 -3.37
N PRO A 58 6.75 10.07 -4.33
CA PRO A 58 6.55 9.81 -5.75
C PRO A 58 7.16 8.49 -6.23
N LEU A 59 8.34 8.11 -5.71
CA LEU A 59 8.95 6.82 -6.04
C LEU A 59 8.08 5.65 -5.57
N LEU A 60 7.63 5.67 -4.32
CA LEU A 60 6.77 4.62 -3.77
C LEU A 60 5.45 4.54 -4.53
N SER A 61 4.82 5.68 -4.80
CA SER A 61 3.59 5.75 -5.59
C SER A 61 3.80 5.22 -7.02
N GLY A 62 4.90 5.61 -7.67
CA GLY A 62 5.26 5.11 -9.01
C GLY A 62 5.47 3.60 -9.02
N ILE A 63 6.18 3.04 -8.05
CA ILE A 63 6.36 1.58 -7.92
C ILE A 63 5.02 0.88 -7.72
N LEU A 64 4.18 1.37 -6.80
CA LEU A 64 2.87 0.76 -6.53
C LEU A 64 1.96 0.81 -7.76
N ILE A 65 1.90 1.93 -8.46
CA ILE A 65 1.05 2.08 -9.64
C ILE A 65 1.59 1.26 -10.81
N THR A 66 2.91 1.21 -10.99
CA THR A 66 3.52 0.35 -12.03
C THR A 66 3.25 -1.11 -11.75
N LEU A 67 3.39 -1.54 -10.49
CA LEU A 67 3.11 -2.90 -10.08
C LEU A 67 1.63 -3.25 -10.26
N PHE A 68 0.73 -2.47 -9.68
CA PHE A 68 -0.70 -2.74 -9.75
C PHE A 68 -1.29 -2.49 -11.14
N GLY A 69 -0.83 -1.44 -11.83
CA GLY A 69 -1.24 -1.13 -13.18
C GLY A 69 -0.74 -2.16 -14.18
N GLY A 70 0.53 -2.54 -14.10
CA GLY A 70 1.12 -3.59 -14.92
C GLY A 70 0.44 -4.94 -14.71
N LEU A 71 0.16 -5.30 -13.47
CA LEU A 71 -0.61 -6.50 -13.14
C LEU A 71 -2.05 -6.43 -13.67
N THR A 72 -2.70 -5.26 -13.65
CA THR A 72 -4.05 -5.07 -14.19
C THR A 72 -4.08 -5.26 -15.71
N ILE A 73 -3.04 -4.82 -16.42
CA ILE A 73 -2.93 -4.98 -17.89
C ILE A 73 -2.58 -6.41 -18.26
N TYR A 74 -1.67 -7.04 -17.52
CA TYR A 74 -1.17 -8.37 -17.83
C TYR A 74 -2.19 -9.48 -17.55
N PHE A 75 -3.02 -9.31 -16.50
CA PHE A 75 -4.00 -10.32 -16.10
C PHE A 75 -5.42 -9.93 -16.52
N ASP A 76 -5.80 -10.30 -17.73
CA ASP A 76 -7.21 -10.28 -18.18
C ASP A 76 -8.00 -11.51 -17.65
N ASN A 77 -7.55 -12.04 -16.51
CA ASN A 77 -8.05 -13.28 -15.92
C ASN A 77 -8.81 -12.97 -14.61
N PRO A 78 -10.03 -13.54 -14.39
CA PRO A 78 -10.77 -13.41 -13.13
C PRO A 78 -9.95 -13.75 -11.88
N VAL A 79 -9.00 -14.67 -12.00
CA VAL A 79 -8.05 -15.05 -10.92
C VAL A 79 -7.32 -13.84 -10.34
N PHE A 80 -7.06 -12.81 -11.14
CA PHE A 80 -6.39 -11.62 -10.66
C PHE A 80 -7.24 -10.83 -9.63
N ILE A 81 -8.56 -10.87 -9.77
CA ILE A 81 -9.48 -10.25 -8.80
C ILE A 81 -9.36 -10.95 -7.45
N TYR A 82 -9.17 -12.26 -7.45
CA TYR A 82 -9.05 -13.06 -6.23
C TYR A 82 -7.69 -12.90 -5.54
N ILE A 83 -6.62 -12.67 -6.31
CA ILE A 83 -5.25 -12.50 -5.77
C ILE A 83 -5.00 -11.08 -5.24
N LYS A 84 -5.76 -10.06 -5.67
CA LYS A 84 -5.57 -8.68 -5.20
C LYS A 84 -5.43 -8.54 -3.67
N PRO A 85 -6.32 -9.10 -2.84
CA PRO A 85 -6.19 -9.01 -1.40
C PRO A 85 -4.90 -9.66 -0.88
N THR A 86 -4.47 -10.78 -1.46
CA THR A 86 -3.21 -11.45 -1.12
C THR A 86 -2.02 -10.52 -1.33
N ILE A 87 -1.93 -9.94 -2.53
CA ILE A 87 -0.83 -9.01 -2.89
C ILE A 87 -0.82 -7.80 -1.96
N ILE A 88 -1.98 -7.18 -1.71
CA ILE A 88 -2.09 -6.00 -0.83
C ILE A 88 -1.62 -6.35 0.59
N ASN A 89 -2.05 -7.47 1.15
CA ASN A 89 -1.64 -7.88 2.48
C ASN A 89 -0.13 -8.20 2.56
N ILE A 90 0.42 -8.88 1.56
CA ILE A 90 1.87 -9.10 1.46
C ILE A 90 2.61 -7.76 1.43
N LEU A 91 2.16 -6.81 0.62
CA LEU A 91 2.79 -5.49 0.51
C LEU A 91 2.74 -4.71 1.84
N PHE A 92 1.63 -4.76 2.57
CA PHE A 92 1.55 -4.15 3.89
C PHE A 92 2.50 -4.83 4.89
N GLY A 93 2.54 -6.16 4.93
CA GLY A 93 3.50 -6.89 5.75
C GLY A 93 4.95 -6.52 5.42
N MET A 94 5.30 -6.51 4.14
CA MET A 94 6.63 -6.11 3.68
C MET A 94 6.94 -4.63 3.99
N ALA A 95 5.98 -3.73 3.82
CA ALA A 95 6.15 -2.32 4.15
C ALA A 95 6.46 -2.12 5.65
N LEU A 96 5.84 -2.90 6.54
CA LEU A 96 6.14 -2.87 7.96
C LEU A 96 7.53 -3.45 8.29
N ILE A 97 7.98 -4.48 7.56
CA ILE A 97 9.32 -5.06 7.72
C ILE A 97 10.38 -4.07 7.23
N PHE A 98 10.29 -3.68 5.97
CA PHE A 98 11.33 -2.86 5.33
C PHE A 98 11.27 -1.39 5.76
N GLY A 99 10.09 -0.89 6.12
CA GLY A 99 9.93 0.49 6.57
C GLY A 99 10.78 0.82 7.80
N LYS A 100 11.01 -0.16 8.68
CA LYS A 100 11.91 -0.01 9.82
C LYS A 100 13.36 0.28 9.38
N TYR A 101 13.84 -0.39 8.32
CA TYR A 101 15.20 -0.16 7.80
C TYR A 101 15.38 1.24 7.21
N PHE A 102 14.33 1.80 6.60
CA PHE A 102 14.38 3.14 6.02
C PHE A 102 14.17 4.26 7.04
N THR A 103 13.54 3.94 8.16
CA THR A 103 13.10 4.96 9.12
C THR A 103 13.79 4.87 10.48
N ASN A 104 14.56 3.80 10.72
CA ASN A 104 15.18 3.43 12.00
C ASN A 104 14.17 3.24 13.16
N GLU A 105 12.88 3.27 12.87
CA GLU A 105 11.79 3.07 13.84
C GLU A 105 10.68 2.22 13.23
N PRO A 106 9.88 1.50 14.05
CA PRO A 106 8.69 0.81 13.57
C PRO A 106 7.75 1.76 12.82
N VAL A 107 7.26 1.33 11.66
CA VAL A 107 6.37 2.17 10.82
C VAL A 107 5.12 2.56 11.57
N LEU A 108 4.55 1.65 12.37
CA LEU A 108 3.37 1.94 13.18
C LEU A 108 3.63 3.06 14.20
N LYS A 109 4.84 3.15 14.77
CA LYS A 109 5.21 4.26 15.64
C LYS A 109 5.14 5.61 14.91
N LYS A 110 5.60 5.67 13.66
CA LYS A 110 5.48 6.89 12.85
C LYS A 110 4.04 7.27 12.51
N LEU A 111 3.20 6.27 12.28
CA LEU A 111 1.80 6.51 11.91
C LEU A 111 0.94 6.87 13.12
N MET A 112 1.14 6.21 14.25
CA MET A 112 0.25 6.28 15.41
C MET A 112 0.90 6.90 16.66
N GLY A 113 2.19 7.21 16.64
CA GLY A 113 2.92 7.69 17.82
C GLY A 113 2.46 9.05 18.35
N LYS A 114 1.72 9.82 17.54
CA LYS A 114 1.06 11.06 18.00
C LYS A 114 -0.23 10.80 18.79
N SER A 115 -0.85 9.64 18.59
CA SER A 115 -2.13 9.29 19.21
C SER A 115 -1.97 8.30 20.36
N VAL A 116 -0.87 7.53 20.36
CA VAL A 116 -0.62 6.49 21.36
C VAL A 116 0.84 6.55 21.78
N ALA A 117 1.10 6.75 23.07
CA ALA A 117 2.46 6.72 23.64
C ALA A 117 2.77 5.31 24.16
N LEU A 118 3.68 4.60 23.50
CA LEU A 118 4.15 3.27 23.91
C LEU A 118 5.67 3.26 24.08
N THR A 119 6.14 2.36 24.91
CA THR A 119 7.58 2.06 25.00
C THR A 119 8.10 1.56 23.64
N ASN A 120 9.41 1.66 23.41
CA ASN A 120 10.00 1.15 22.17
C ASN A 120 9.75 -0.35 22.01
N GLU A 121 9.78 -1.12 23.08
CA GLU A 121 9.43 -2.54 23.09
C GLU A 121 7.98 -2.77 22.67
N GLY A 122 7.04 -1.97 23.21
CA GLY A 122 5.62 -2.03 22.83
C GLY A 122 5.40 -1.81 21.34
N TRP A 123 6.09 -0.83 20.75
CA TRP A 123 6.04 -0.55 19.31
C TRP A 123 6.60 -1.69 18.46
N GLU A 124 7.71 -2.30 18.90
CA GLU A 124 8.30 -3.47 18.20
C GLU A 124 7.35 -4.66 18.19
N ILE A 125 6.76 -4.98 19.34
CA ILE A 125 5.82 -6.10 19.45
C ILE A 125 4.55 -5.81 18.62
N LEU A 126 4.01 -4.60 18.70
CA LEU A 126 2.85 -4.20 17.92
C LEU A 126 3.10 -4.33 16.41
N ASN A 127 4.26 -3.82 15.95
CA ASN A 127 4.65 -3.90 14.55
C ASN A 127 4.78 -5.36 14.08
N LYS A 128 5.42 -6.24 14.88
CA LYS A 128 5.52 -7.67 14.57
C LYS A 128 4.16 -8.36 14.49
N ARG A 129 3.24 -8.05 15.40
CA ARG A 129 1.89 -8.64 15.38
C ARG A 129 1.14 -8.25 14.11
N TRP A 130 1.22 -6.99 13.67
CA TRP A 130 0.60 -6.55 12.43
C TRP A 130 1.25 -7.18 11.19
N ILE A 131 2.56 -7.41 11.18
CA ILE A 131 3.24 -8.15 10.11
C ILE A 131 2.66 -9.56 9.99
N TYR A 132 2.60 -10.30 11.10
CA TYR A 132 2.02 -11.66 11.09
C TYR A 132 0.55 -11.66 10.70
N PHE A 133 -0.20 -10.66 11.11
CA PHE A 133 -1.60 -10.53 10.76
C PHE A 133 -1.79 -10.33 9.26
N PHE A 134 -1.04 -9.45 8.64
CA PHE A 134 -1.13 -9.23 7.19
C PHE A 134 -0.73 -10.48 6.39
N PHE A 135 0.34 -11.16 6.76
CA PHE A 135 0.69 -12.42 6.11
C PHE A 135 -0.35 -13.51 6.36
N GLY A 136 -0.91 -13.57 7.55
CA GLY A 136 -2.03 -14.47 7.87
C GLY A 136 -3.26 -14.21 7.00
N LEU A 137 -3.64 -12.94 6.79
CA LEU A 137 -4.72 -12.56 5.89
C LEU A 137 -4.41 -12.91 4.42
N ALA A 138 -3.16 -12.76 3.98
CA ALA A 138 -2.74 -13.16 2.65
C ALA A 138 -2.93 -14.67 2.44
N ILE A 139 -2.45 -15.48 3.37
CA ILE A 139 -2.61 -16.94 3.33
C ILE A 139 -4.10 -17.32 3.38
N LEU A 140 -4.86 -16.67 4.26
CA LEU A 140 -6.28 -16.94 4.41
C LEU A 140 -7.06 -16.62 3.12
N ASN A 141 -6.75 -15.51 2.45
CA ASN A 141 -7.35 -15.20 1.16
C ASN A 141 -7.02 -16.26 0.11
N GLU A 142 -5.75 -16.71 0.03
CA GLU A 142 -5.36 -17.79 -0.90
C GLU A 142 -6.13 -19.08 -0.65
N LEU A 143 -6.27 -19.48 0.60
CA LEU A 143 -7.03 -20.67 0.98
C LEU A 143 -8.50 -20.54 0.58
N VAL A 144 -9.12 -19.41 0.90
CA VAL A 144 -10.57 -19.22 0.64
C VAL A 144 -10.88 -19.21 -0.85
N TRP A 145 -10.18 -18.42 -1.67
CA TRP A 145 -10.51 -18.33 -3.09
C TRP A 145 -10.15 -19.59 -3.88
N ARG A 146 -9.19 -20.40 -3.40
CA ARG A 146 -8.80 -21.65 -4.04
C ARG A 146 -9.70 -22.84 -3.67
N THR A 147 -10.36 -22.80 -2.52
CA THR A 147 -11.09 -23.94 -1.98
C THR A 147 -12.60 -23.73 -1.91
N GLN A 148 -13.06 -22.47 -2.01
CA GLN A 148 -14.46 -22.13 -1.89
C GLN A 148 -15.01 -21.54 -3.20
N SER A 149 -16.34 -21.43 -3.28
CA SER A 149 -17.01 -20.78 -4.41
C SER A 149 -16.73 -19.28 -4.45
N GLU A 150 -16.88 -18.67 -5.63
CA GLU A 150 -16.79 -17.21 -5.80
C GLU A 150 -17.75 -16.45 -4.89
N GLU A 151 -18.99 -16.92 -4.79
CA GLU A 151 -19.99 -16.32 -3.90
C GLU A 151 -19.55 -16.35 -2.44
N PHE A 152 -19.00 -17.48 -1.99
CA PHE A 152 -18.45 -17.59 -0.63
C PHE A 152 -17.29 -16.60 -0.43
N TRP A 153 -16.36 -16.50 -1.37
CA TRP A 153 -15.22 -15.59 -1.28
C TRP A 153 -15.66 -14.11 -1.23
N VAL A 154 -16.65 -13.71 -2.04
CA VAL A 154 -17.23 -12.34 -2.00
C VAL A 154 -17.83 -12.05 -0.64
N ASN A 155 -18.64 -12.96 -0.10
CA ASN A 155 -19.25 -12.84 1.23
C ASN A 155 -18.18 -12.81 2.33
N PHE A 156 -17.15 -13.64 2.21
CA PHE A 156 -16.05 -13.69 3.17
C PHE A 156 -15.27 -12.38 3.27
N LYS A 157 -15.11 -11.62 2.19
CA LYS A 157 -14.48 -10.29 2.24
C LYS A 157 -15.19 -9.34 3.21
N VAL A 158 -16.51 -9.37 3.23
CA VAL A 158 -17.30 -8.45 4.06
C VAL A 158 -17.52 -9.06 5.45
N TRP A 159 -18.05 -10.27 5.50
CA TRP A 159 -18.51 -10.90 6.75
C TRP A 159 -17.44 -11.72 7.46
N GLY A 160 -16.32 -11.99 6.80
CA GLY A 160 -15.18 -12.69 7.38
C GLY A 160 -14.03 -11.75 7.73
N LEU A 161 -13.47 -11.04 6.75
CA LEU A 161 -12.26 -10.22 6.97
C LEU A 161 -12.51 -9.01 7.89
N LEU A 162 -13.68 -8.37 7.82
CA LEU A 162 -13.99 -7.25 8.70
C LEU A 162 -14.04 -7.67 10.18
N PRO A 163 -14.81 -8.69 10.58
CA PRO A 163 -14.79 -9.17 11.96
C PRO A 163 -13.41 -9.64 12.42
N ILE A 164 -12.68 -10.39 11.59
CA ILE A 164 -11.32 -10.85 11.90
C ILE A 164 -10.40 -9.66 12.21
N THR A 165 -10.44 -8.62 11.37
CA THR A 165 -9.63 -7.42 11.56
C THR A 165 -10.04 -6.67 12.82
N PHE A 166 -11.33 -6.57 13.08
CA PHE A 166 -11.85 -5.91 14.27
C PHE A 166 -11.44 -6.64 15.56
N ILE A 167 -11.59 -7.96 15.59
CA ILE A 167 -11.20 -8.82 16.71
C ILE A 167 -9.68 -8.69 16.92
N PHE A 168 -8.88 -8.83 15.86
CA PHE A 168 -7.43 -8.68 15.97
C PHE A 168 -7.05 -7.31 16.54
N THR A 169 -7.68 -6.23 16.06
CA THR A 169 -7.42 -4.87 16.55
C THR A 169 -7.80 -4.72 18.01
N ALA A 170 -8.94 -5.28 18.43
CA ALA A 170 -9.36 -5.28 19.83
C ALA A 170 -8.36 -5.99 20.74
N PHE A 171 -7.78 -7.11 20.30
CA PHE A 171 -6.73 -7.80 21.06
C PHE A 171 -5.46 -6.96 21.24
N GLN A 172 -5.21 -5.93 20.41
CA GLN A 172 -4.07 -5.04 20.61
C GLN A 172 -4.26 -4.08 21.78
N ILE A 173 -5.50 -3.85 22.24
CA ILE A 173 -5.77 -2.98 23.39
C ILE A 173 -5.04 -3.48 24.64
N GLY A 174 -5.03 -4.79 24.88
CA GLY A 174 -4.31 -5.38 26.02
C GLY A 174 -2.80 -5.12 25.95
N LEU A 175 -2.20 -5.23 24.76
CA LEU A 175 -0.80 -4.90 24.54
C LEU A 175 -0.54 -3.41 24.73
N ILE A 176 -1.38 -2.56 24.13
CA ILE A 176 -1.28 -1.11 24.25
C ILE A 176 -1.31 -0.69 25.72
N ASN A 177 -2.26 -1.18 26.49
CA ASN A 177 -2.39 -0.87 27.91
C ASN A 177 -1.17 -1.34 28.72
N LYS A 178 -0.58 -2.49 28.38
CA LYS A 178 0.60 -3.04 29.05
C LYS A 178 1.86 -2.18 28.82
N TYR A 179 2.02 -1.65 27.62
CA TYR A 179 3.24 -0.92 27.22
C TYR A 179 3.04 0.59 27.09
N LYS A 180 1.88 1.11 27.53
CA LYS A 180 1.59 2.54 27.54
C LYS A 180 2.55 3.26 28.48
N ILE A 181 3.09 4.38 28.00
CA ILE A 181 3.86 5.32 28.83
C ILE A 181 2.83 6.23 29.52
N ASN A 182 2.74 6.16 30.84
CA ASN A 182 1.98 7.14 31.60
C ASN A 182 2.83 8.43 31.63
N GLU A 183 2.31 9.50 31.04
CA GLU A 183 2.83 10.85 31.22
C GLU A 183 2.56 11.33 32.64
#